data_21611759259c31938c003beef92b775b
#
_entry.id   21611759259c31938c003beef92b775b
#
_cell.length_a   1.000
_cell.length_b   1.000
_cell.length_c   1.000
_cell.angle_alpha   90.00
_cell.angle_beta   90.00
_cell.angle_gamma   90.00
#
_symmetry.space_group_name_H-M   'P 1'
#
loop_
_entity.id
_entity.type
_entity.pdbx_description
1 polymer ?
#
loop_
_entity_poly.entity_id
_entity_poly.type
_entity_poly.pdbx_seq_one_letter_code
_entity_poly.pdbx_strand_id
1 'polypeptide(L)'
;LSVLVLGVGSVLVTHFVLKDCADVGHMMKTASGMSAPMRCFYTERAVDVVGGLVAVMGLVMLWQREASRAVSAAAAAAGLVLIAIPLWLLPTCPDGMMECNLSLKPGVIMLGVVITVVGLAAAVQSRRIVNTEASA
;
A
#
# COMPACT_ATOMS: atom_id res chain seq x y z
N LEU A 1 -5.16 -6.15 14.77
CA LEU A 1 -5.92 -6.93 13.80
C LEU A 1 -6.25 -6.11 12.54
N SER A 2 -6.79 -4.89 12.67
CA SER A 2 -7.18 -4.03 11.54
C SER A 2 -6.04 -3.74 10.56
N VAL A 3 -4.84 -3.44 11.06
CA VAL A 3 -3.66 -3.17 10.20
C VAL A 3 -3.25 -4.41 9.41
N LEU A 4 -3.29 -5.60 10.02
CA LEU A 4 -2.99 -6.86 9.35
C LEU A 4 -4.01 -7.15 8.24
N VAL A 5 -5.30 -7.00 8.54
CA VAL A 5 -6.38 -7.22 7.56
C VAL A 5 -6.24 -6.25 6.38
N LEU A 6 -5.89 -4.99 6.64
CA LEU A 6 -5.67 -4.00 5.58
C LEU A 6 -4.43 -4.33 4.73
N GLY A 7 -3.33 -4.78 5.36
CA GLY A 7 -2.13 -5.19 4.63
C GLY A 7 -2.36 -6.41 3.74
N VAL A 8 -3.00 -7.46 4.26
CA VAL A 8 -3.38 -8.63 3.47
C VAL A 8 -4.43 -8.25 2.41
N GLY A 9 -5.40 -7.43 2.78
CA GLY A 9 -6.44 -6.95 1.87
C GLY A 9 -5.86 -6.17 0.69
N SER A 10 -4.83 -5.34 0.90
CA SER A 10 -4.19 -4.59 -0.20
C SER A 10 -3.54 -5.53 -1.22
N VAL A 11 -2.83 -6.57 -0.77
CA VAL A 11 -2.21 -7.57 -1.66
C VAL A 11 -3.29 -8.36 -2.42
N LEU A 12 -4.37 -8.76 -1.75
CA LEU A 12 -5.45 -9.48 -2.41
C LEU A 12 -6.18 -8.62 -3.45
N VAL A 13 -6.42 -7.35 -3.15
CA VAL A 13 -7.08 -6.42 -4.08
C VAL A 13 -6.21 -6.19 -5.32
N THR A 14 -4.90 -6.01 -5.18
CA THR A 14 -4.01 -5.86 -6.33
C THR A 14 -4.01 -7.11 -7.20
N HIS A 15 -3.92 -8.31 -6.62
CA HIS A 15 -3.87 -9.55 -7.39
C HIS A 15 -5.20 -10.00 -8.00
N PHE A 16 -6.31 -9.78 -7.33
CA PHE A 16 -7.62 -10.31 -7.77
C PHE A 16 -8.53 -9.27 -8.42
N VAL A 17 -8.40 -8.01 -8.05
CA VAL A 17 -9.30 -6.94 -8.51
C VAL A 17 -8.60 -6.01 -9.50
N LEU A 18 -7.34 -5.66 -9.22
CA LEU A 18 -6.57 -4.72 -10.02
C LEU A 18 -5.56 -5.51 -10.87
N LYS A 19 -6.00 -6.10 -11.97
CA LYS A 19 -5.10 -6.81 -12.90
C LYS A 19 -4.14 -5.84 -13.57
N ASP A 20 -2.88 -6.25 -13.66
CA ASP A 20 -1.86 -5.47 -14.34
C ASP A 20 -1.88 -5.65 -15.87
N CYS A 21 -1.22 -4.74 -16.56
CA CYS A 21 -1.13 -4.79 -18.02
C CYS A 21 -0.30 -5.98 -18.53
N ALA A 22 0.56 -6.57 -17.70
CA ALA A 22 1.38 -7.72 -18.07
C ALA A 22 0.56 -9.02 -18.08
N ASP A 23 -0.37 -9.19 -17.13
CA ASP A 23 -1.29 -10.32 -17.08
C ASP A 23 -2.23 -10.36 -18.28
N VAL A 24 -2.56 -9.19 -18.84
CA VAL A 24 -3.40 -9.07 -20.05
C VAL A 24 -2.57 -9.18 -21.34
N GLY A 25 -1.26 -9.41 -21.26
CA GLY A 25 -0.38 -9.60 -22.42
C GLY A 25 0.06 -8.31 -23.10
N HIS A 26 -0.19 -7.15 -22.52
CA HIS A 26 0.26 -5.86 -23.07
C HIS A 26 1.74 -5.62 -22.76
N MET A 27 2.60 -5.89 -23.73
CA MET A 27 4.03 -5.62 -23.70
C MET A 27 4.36 -4.42 -24.58
N MET A 28 5.22 -3.52 -24.10
CA MET A 28 5.78 -2.45 -24.92
C MET A 28 7.01 -2.95 -25.67
N LYS A 29 7.08 -2.69 -26.97
CA LYS A 29 8.33 -2.86 -27.73
C LYS A 29 9.23 -1.66 -27.48
N THR A 30 10.40 -1.91 -26.92
CA THR A 30 11.43 -0.89 -26.77
C THR A 30 12.08 -0.57 -28.13
N ALA A 31 12.73 0.60 -28.24
CA ALA A 31 13.43 1.01 -29.45
C ALA A 31 14.51 -0.01 -29.90
N SER A 32 14.98 -0.86 -29.00
CA SER A 32 15.91 -1.97 -29.25
C SER A 32 15.22 -3.26 -29.72
N GLY A 33 13.89 -3.27 -29.92
CA GLY A 33 13.15 -4.45 -30.36
C GLY A 33 12.84 -5.48 -29.27
N MET A 34 13.29 -5.27 -28.03
CA MET A 34 12.95 -6.12 -26.89
C MET A 34 11.56 -5.80 -26.36
N SER A 35 10.78 -6.82 -26.02
CA SER A 35 9.50 -6.64 -25.32
C SER A 35 9.77 -6.43 -23.83
N ALA A 36 9.30 -5.30 -23.28
CA ALA A 36 9.39 -4.97 -21.87
C ALA A 36 7.98 -4.80 -21.27
N PRO A 37 7.76 -5.19 -20.02
CA PRO A 37 6.48 -4.95 -19.35
C PRO A 37 6.22 -3.45 -19.22
N MET A 38 4.95 -3.06 -19.26
CA MET A 38 4.54 -1.67 -19.08
C MET A 38 4.87 -1.15 -17.67
N ARG A 39 4.95 0.15 -17.52
CA ARG A 39 5.26 0.81 -16.22
C ARG A 39 4.31 0.40 -15.09
N CYS A 40 3.06 0.09 -15.41
CA CYS A 40 2.05 -0.38 -14.46
C CYS A 40 2.48 -1.65 -13.71
N PHE A 41 3.19 -2.56 -14.37
CA PHE A 41 3.73 -3.77 -13.75
C PHE A 41 4.67 -3.47 -12.57
N TYR A 42 5.55 -2.49 -12.72
CA TYR A 42 6.45 -2.08 -11.64
C TYR A 42 5.71 -1.39 -10.50
N THR A 43 4.65 -0.62 -10.83
CA THR A 43 3.79 0.02 -9.82
C THR A 43 3.06 -1.02 -8.99
N GLU A 44 2.49 -2.05 -9.61
CA GLU A 44 1.83 -3.16 -8.92
C GLU A 44 2.81 -3.89 -7.99
N ARG A 45 3.99 -4.27 -8.48
CA ARG A 45 5.02 -4.92 -7.67
C ARG A 45 5.45 -4.08 -6.46
N ALA A 46 5.58 -2.77 -6.64
CA ALA A 46 5.88 -1.87 -5.53
C ALA A 46 4.75 -1.84 -4.49
N VAL A 47 3.50 -1.82 -4.92
CA VAL A 47 2.33 -1.88 -4.04
C VAL A 47 2.27 -3.20 -3.27
N ASP A 48 2.54 -4.33 -3.92
CA ASP A 48 2.59 -5.65 -3.28
C ASP A 48 3.65 -5.70 -2.17
N VAL A 49 4.85 -5.19 -2.44
CA VAL A 49 5.93 -5.16 -1.45
C VAL A 49 5.54 -4.31 -0.24
N VAL A 50 4.99 -3.11 -0.47
CA VAL A 50 4.57 -2.22 0.63
C VAL A 50 3.37 -2.80 1.37
N GLY A 51 2.40 -3.40 0.68
CA GLY A 51 1.25 -4.08 1.29
C GLY A 51 1.67 -5.26 2.15
N GLY A 52 2.61 -6.08 1.66
CA GLY A 52 3.21 -7.17 2.43
C GLY A 52 3.93 -6.67 3.68
N LEU A 53 4.67 -5.58 3.59
CA LEU A 53 5.35 -4.96 4.72
C LEU A 53 4.35 -4.44 5.77
N VAL A 54 3.25 -3.83 5.35
CA VAL A 54 2.15 -3.42 6.26
C VAL A 54 1.52 -4.62 6.93
N ALA A 55 1.33 -5.75 6.23
CA ALA A 55 0.82 -6.98 6.83
C ALA A 55 1.76 -7.54 7.90
N VAL A 56 3.06 -7.57 7.65
CA VAL A 56 4.07 -7.98 8.63
C VAL A 56 4.07 -7.05 9.85
N MET A 57 4.00 -5.74 9.66
CA MET A 57 3.85 -4.78 10.76
C MET A 57 2.60 -5.05 11.61
N GLY A 58 1.47 -5.38 10.94
CA GLY A 58 0.24 -5.77 11.63
C GLY A 58 0.40 -7.03 12.47
N LEU A 59 1.16 -8.02 11.99
CA LEU A 59 1.47 -9.25 12.72
C LEU A 59 2.36 -8.98 13.94
N VAL A 60 3.38 -8.13 13.78
CA VAL A 60 4.26 -7.71 14.89
C VAL A 60 3.46 -7.00 16.00
N MET A 61 2.48 -6.16 15.62
CA MET A 61 1.59 -5.52 16.60
C MET A 61 0.75 -6.51 17.41
N LEU A 62 0.39 -7.65 16.84
CA LEU A 62 -0.35 -8.69 17.56
C LEU A 62 0.54 -9.40 18.60
N TRP A 63 1.83 -9.52 18.32
CA TRP A 63 2.79 -10.20 19.20
C TRP A 63 3.38 -9.29 20.25
N GLN A 64 3.66 -8.04 19.94
CA GLN A 64 4.35 -7.10 20.83
C GLN A 64 3.49 -5.86 21.10
N ARG A 65 2.72 -5.88 22.17
CA ARG A 65 1.88 -4.76 22.59
C ARG A 65 2.66 -3.48 22.90
N GLU A 66 3.89 -3.61 23.42
CA GLU A 66 4.75 -2.48 23.77
C GLU A 66 5.27 -1.71 22.55
N ALA A 67 5.51 -2.38 21.43
CA ALA A 67 5.96 -1.76 20.17
C ALA A 67 4.84 -1.08 19.38
N SER A 68 3.60 -1.11 19.86
CA SER A 68 2.40 -0.72 19.09
C SER A 68 2.43 0.72 18.57
N ARG A 69 3.05 1.65 19.29
CA ARG A 69 3.11 3.06 18.91
C ARG A 69 4.02 3.32 17.71
N ALA A 70 5.26 2.79 17.75
CA ALA A 70 6.22 2.94 16.67
C ALA A 70 5.75 2.23 15.40
N VAL A 71 5.19 1.03 15.56
CA VAL A 71 4.71 0.22 14.43
C VAL A 71 3.45 0.82 13.80
N SER A 72 2.53 1.43 14.60
CA SER A 72 1.36 2.13 14.03
C SER A 72 1.75 3.41 13.29
N ALA A 73 2.74 4.15 13.78
CA ALA A 73 3.29 5.30 13.06
C ALA A 73 3.97 4.88 11.74
N ALA A 74 4.73 3.77 11.76
CA ALA A 74 5.35 3.21 10.57
C ALA A 74 4.30 2.71 9.56
N ALA A 75 3.20 2.11 10.01
CA ALA A 75 2.08 1.71 9.14
C ALA A 75 1.41 2.92 8.49
N ALA A 76 1.23 4.03 9.22
CA ALA A 76 0.71 5.27 8.65
C ALA A 76 1.66 5.85 7.59
N ALA A 77 2.97 5.83 7.84
CA ALA A 77 3.98 6.25 6.87
C ALA A 77 3.97 5.36 5.61
N ALA A 78 3.82 4.04 5.76
CA ALA A 78 3.68 3.12 4.64
C ALA A 78 2.43 3.42 3.79
N GLY A 79 1.31 3.80 4.42
CA GLY A 79 0.12 4.27 3.71
C GLY A 79 0.38 5.52 2.85
N LEU A 80 1.17 6.48 3.37
CA LEU A 80 1.58 7.66 2.59
C LEU A 80 2.49 7.29 1.41
N VAL A 81 3.40 6.33 1.60
CA VAL A 81 4.25 5.81 0.52
C VAL A 81 3.39 5.16 -0.57
N LEU A 82 2.37 4.39 -0.21
CA LEU A 82 1.42 3.81 -1.18
C LEU A 82 0.74 4.88 -2.04
N ILE A 83 0.38 6.02 -1.46
CA ILE A 83 -0.18 7.16 -2.20
C ILE A 83 0.87 7.79 -3.13
N ALA A 84 2.10 7.94 -2.66
CA ALA A 84 3.19 8.56 -3.41
C ALA A 84 3.66 7.71 -4.61
N ILE A 85 3.55 6.38 -4.54
CA ILE A 85 3.96 5.46 -5.60
C ILE A 85 3.32 5.83 -6.95
N PRO A 86 1.98 5.83 -7.12
CA PRO A 86 1.36 6.11 -8.41
C PRO A 86 1.36 7.58 -8.79
N LEU A 87 1.63 8.50 -7.84
CA LEU A 87 1.63 9.94 -8.11
C LEU A 87 3.00 10.46 -8.55
N TRP A 88 4.08 10.02 -7.89
CA TRP A 88 5.40 10.62 -8.07
C TRP A 88 6.52 9.61 -8.33
N LEU A 89 6.52 8.46 -7.65
CA LEU A 89 7.64 7.51 -7.74
C LEU A 89 7.60 6.69 -9.03
N LEU A 90 6.45 6.14 -9.34
CA LEU A 90 6.24 5.28 -10.52
C LEU A 90 4.98 5.75 -11.24
N PRO A 91 5.06 6.85 -12.04
CA PRO A 91 3.89 7.35 -12.74
C PRO A 91 3.31 6.28 -13.68
N THR A 92 2.00 6.14 -13.62
CA THR A 92 1.24 5.24 -14.49
C THR A 92 1.36 5.65 -15.97
N CYS A 93 0.84 4.84 -16.87
CA CYS A 93 0.90 5.10 -18.30
C CYS A 93 0.35 6.49 -18.66
N PRO A 94 0.92 7.18 -19.69
CA PRO A 94 0.52 8.54 -20.06
C PRO A 94 -0.91 8.63 -20.59
N ASP A 95 -1.47 7.52 -21.06
CA ASP A 95 -2.83 7.47 -21.62
C ASP A 95 -3.87 7.36 -20.50
N GLY A 96 -4.71 8.38 -20.36
CA GLY A 96 -5.74 8.44 -19.31
C GLY A 96 -6.87 7.41 -19.47
N MET A 97 -7.02 6.81 -20.65
CA MET A 97 -8.03 5.80 -20.96
C MET A 97 -7.57 4.36 -20.64
N MET A 98 -6.32 4.16 -20.26
CA MET A 98 -5.82 2.84 -19.88
C MET A 98 -6.38 2.42 -18.50
N GLU A 99 -6.66 1.12 -18.34
CA GLU A 99 -7.20 0.54 -17.12
C GLU A 99 -6.36 0.85 -15.88
N CYS A 100 -5.04 0.98 -16.01
CA CYS A 100 -4.15 1.39 -14.94
C CYS A 100 -4.50 2.76 -14.33
N ASN A 101 -4.95 3.71 -15.15
CA ASN A 101 -5.35 5.03 -14.67
C ASN A 101 -6.78 5.04 -14.13
N LEU A 102 -7.66 4.19 -14.68
CA LEU A 102 -9.07 4.13 -14.30
C LEU A 102 -9.31 3.29 -13.04
N SER A 103 -8.53 2.24 -12.82
CA SER A 103 -8.74 1.27 -11.75
C SER A 103 -7.57 1.20 -10.76
N LEU A 104 -6.35 0.95 -11.23
CA LEU A 104 -5.19 0.74 -10.37
C LEU A 104 -4.84 2.00 -9.57
N LYS A 105 -4.73 3.14 -10.24
CA LYS A 105 -4.32 4.40 -9.59
C LYS A 105 -5.28 4.85 -8.49
N PRO A 106 -6.61 4.98 -8.72
CA PRO A 106 -7.54 5.34 -7.64
C PRO A 106 -7.63 4.27 -6.58
N GLY A 107 -7.57 2.98 -6.93
CA GLY A 107 -7.61 1.88 -5.98
C GLY A 107 -6.44 1.92 -4.98
N VAL A 108 -5.22 2.10 -5.46
CA VAL A 108 -4.02 2.21 -4.61
C VAL A 108 -4.06 3.45 -3.73
N ILE A 109 -4.51 4.59 -4.25
CA ILE A 109 -4.66 5.82 -3.46
C ILE A 109 -5.68 5.62 -2.33
N MET A 110 -6.84 5.05 -2.63
CA MET A 110 -7.86 4.76 -1.61
C MET A 110 -7.34 3.83 -0.51
N LEU A 111 -6.66 2.75 -0.88
CA LEU A 111 -6.01 1.85 0.08
C LEU A 111 -4.98 2.58 0.94
N GLY A 112 -4.13 3.39 0.34
CA GLY A 112 -3.13 4.19 1.05
C GLY A 112 -3.77 5.16 2.06
N VAL A 113 -4.86 5.82 1.69
CA VAL A 113 -5.61 6.70 2.59
C VAL A 113 -6.18 5.92 3.78
N VAL A 114 -6.83 4.79 3.54
CA VAL A 114 -7.41 3.95 4.60
C VAL A 114 -6.33 3.47 5.56
N ILE A 115 -5.20 2.96 5.06
CA ILE A 115 -4.07 2.49 5.88
C ILE A 115 -3.50 3.65 6.71
N THR A 116 -3.35 4.84 6.13
CA THR A 116 -2.84 6.02 6.83
C THR A 116 -3.78 6.43 7.96
N VAL A 117 -5.08 6.51 7.71
CA VAL A 117 -6.08 6.91 8.72
C VAL A 117 -6.12 5.90 9.87
N VAL A 118 -6.15 4.59 9.56
CA VAL A 118 -6.17 3.53 10.59
C VAL A 118 -4.86 3.52 11.38
N GLY A 119 -3.71 3.69 10.74
CA GLY A 119 -2.41 3.77 11.39
C GLY A 119 -2.32 4.96 12.34
N LEU A 120 -2.79 6.14 11.93
CA LEU A 120 -2.84 7.34 12.77
C LEU A 120 -3.82 7.17 13.95
N ALA A 121 -5.00 6.62 13.71
CA ALA A 121 -5.97 6.35 14.77
C ALA A 121 -5.40 5.40 15.84
N ALA A 122 -4.74 4.33 15.42
CA ALA A 122 -4.06 3.39 16.32
C ALA A 122 -2.93 4.08 17.11
N ALA A 123 -2.14 4.96 16.48
CA ALA A 123 -1.09 5.71 17.15
C ALA A 123 -1.63 6.69 18.20
N VAL A 124 -2.78 7.34 17.94
CA VAL A 124 -3.44 8.24 18.90
C VAL A 124 -4.03 7.46 20.07
N GLN A 125 -4.67 6.33 19.82
CA GLN A 125 -5.22 5.47 20.88
C GLN A 125 -4.13 4.96 21.83
N SER A 126 -2.98 4.54 21.31
CA SER A 126 -1.86 4.09 22.13
C SER A 126 -1.29 5.20 23.02
N ARG A 127 -1.35 6.46 22.61
CA ARG A 127 -0.97 7.61 23.45
C ARG A 127 -1.92 7.81 24.63
N ARG A 128 -3.22 7.63 24.42
CA ARG A 128 -4.23 7.81 25.48
C ARG A 128 -4.08 6.81 26.61
N ILE A 129 -3.83 5.53 26.27
CA ILE A 129 -3.66 4.45 27.24
C ILE A 129 -2.45 4.73 28.15
N VAL A 130 -1.29 5.09 27.60
CA VAL A 130 -0.09 5.38 28.38
C VAL A 130 -0.28 6.60 29.31
N ASN A 131 -0.97 7.64 28.86
CA ASN A 131 -1.23 8.82 29.68
C ASN A 131 -2.21 8.52 30.83
N THR A 132 -3.14 7.60 30.65
CA THR A 132 -4.07 7.17 31.70
C THR A 132 -3.36 6.36 32.78
N GLU A 133 -2.43 5.47 32.40
CA GLU A 133 -1.62 4.69 33.34
C GLU A 133 -0.62 5.57 34.12
N ALA A 134 -0.05 6.60 33.48
CA ALA A 134 0.87 7.52 34.13
C ALA A 134 0.17 8.49 35.12
N SER A 135 -1.15 8.61 35.02
CA SER A 135 -1.99 9.51 35.85
C SER A 135 -2.70 8.78 37.01
N ALA A 136 -2.57 7.46 37.07
CA ALA A 136 -3.12 6.62 38.15
C ALA A 136 -2.07 6.24 39.17
#